data_421a41c22391ae93773bd29113024fa2
#
_entry.id   421a41c22391ae93773bd29113024fa2
#
_cell.length_a   1.000
_cell.length_b   1.000
_cell.length_c   1.000
_cell.angle_alpha   90.00
_cell.angle_beta   90.00
_cell.angle_gamma   90.00
#
_symmetry.space_group_name_H-M   'P 1'
#
loop_
_entity.id
_entity.type
_entity.pdbx_description
1 polymer ?
#
loop_
_entity_poly.entity_id
_entity_poly.type
_entity_poly.pdbx_seq_one_letter_code
_entity_poly.pdbx_strand_id
1 'polypeptide(L)'
;MISRLEQLLSPLGNKLGNQRHLQSISNGMMMSLALIVVGSIFLIIANPPINLDIVDMNTGNIFLKAMIAWKQWAVTNYNTITIPYTMTMGLIGLVTAFGVAYCLAESYQMKPAINGIISMCVFLMISAPVTDGQLSMTYLGADGLFVALIVGLISVEICRLVGTKVIFTFPDSVPTAVTNFVNSLLPLAANIIIIYGLNLILMGVSGQSLPQFIMSILTPAISGVDNVWAYMGIFAFSNILWLFGINGSSIIFPIVFTLGITNSGLNAELINAGQSAEHIMNLQMYRYAVLGGGGNTLGLVLLMCFSQVKHLKTIGRLSVIPGICGINEPVIFGAPIVLNPILAIPFVFMPCISIGLGYLAQSIGLVSMGYIVDPSFTPFFAQGFLSALDLRNVIFMCVLIVISMVVYYPFFKVYEKSIAQKEGIEEK
;
A
#
# COMPACT_ATOMS: atom_id res chain seq x y z
N MET A 1 30.10 3.22 17.71
CA MET A 1 28.73 2.72 17.91
C MET A 1 27.97 2.60 16.58
N ILE A 2 27.96 3.63 15.75
CA ILE A 2 27.28 3.64 14.41
C ILE A 2 27.86 2.54 13.51
N SER A 3 29.15 2.37 13.40
CA SER A 3 29.81 1.33 12.60
C SER A 3 29.47 -0.11 13.00
N ARG A 4 29.23 -0.37 14.30
CA ARG A 4 28.76 -1.68 14.76
C ARG A 4 27.29 -1.96 14.42
N LEU A 5 26.44 -0.93 14.49
CA LEU A 5 25.03 -1.03 14.07
C LEU A 5 24.92 -1.22 12.55
N GLU A 6 25.74 -0.52 11.79
CA GLU A 6 25.84 -0.69 10.33
C GLU A 6 26.25 -2.12 9.96
N GLN A 7 27.27 -2.69 10.59
CA GLN A 7 27.71 -4.07 10.37
C GLN A 7 26.65 -5.11 10.72
N LEU A 8 25.79 -4.83 11.70
CA LEU A 8 24.68 -5.71 12.10
C LEU A 8 23.44 -5.56 11.21
N LEU A 9 23.07 -4.33 10.86
CA LEU A 9 21.82 -4.04 10.14
C LEU A 9 21.96 -4.15 8.62
N SER A 10 23.14 -3.80 8.05
CA SER A 10 23.36 -3.85 6.60
C SER A 10 23.16 -5.26 6.00
N PRO A 11 23.69 -6.37 6.58
CA PRO A 11 23.43 -7.70 6.06
C PRO A 11 21.95 -8.10 6.16
N LEU A 12 21.28 -7.71 7.26
CA LEU A 12 19.88 -8.03 7.50
C LEU A 12 18.97 -7.29 6.52
N GLY A 13 19.20 -6.00 6.34
CA GLY A 13 18.44 -5.16 5.45
C GLY A 13 18.64 -5.52 3.98
N ASN A 14 19.86 -5.81 3.56
CA ASN A 14 20.15 -6.30 2.22
C ASN A 14 19.51 -7.67 1.95
N LYS A 15 19.51 -8.55 2.94
CA LYS A 15 18.87 -9.86 2.84
C LYS A 15 17.35 -9.76 2.75
N LEU A 16 16.73 -8.88 3.53
CA LEU A 16 15.29 -8.64 3.49
C LEU A 16 14.87 -7.86 2.25
N GLY A 17 15.57 -6.76 1.93
CA GLY A 17 15.24 -5.91 0.78
C GLY A 17 15.40 -6.63 -0.58
N ASN A 18 16.34 -7.58 -0.67
CA ASN A 18 16.55 -8.39 -1.87
C ASN A 18 15.84 -9.76 -1.82
N GLN A 19 15.01 -9.99 -0.82
CA GLN A 19 14.30 -11.25 -0.69
C GLN A 19 13.18 -11.31 -1.73
N ARG A 20 13.30 -12.28 -2.65
CA ARG A 20 12.45 -12.37 -3.85
C ARG A 20 10.95 -12.50 -3.58
N HIS A 21 10.55 -13.19 -2.50
CA HIS A 21 9.14 -13.32 -2.14
C HIS A 21 8.56 -11.96 -1.70
N LEU A 22 9.30 -11.19 -0.86
CA LEU A 22 8.88 -9.85 -0.45
C LEU A 22 8.80 -8.88 -1.64
N GLN A 23 9.79 -8.92 -2.54
CA GLN A 23 9.76 -8.13 -3.75
C GLN A 23 8.59 -8.53 -4.67
N SER A 24 8.30 -9.82 -4.78
CA SER A 24 7.18 -10.31 -5.60
C SER A 24 5.83 -9.90 -5.03
N ILE A 25 5.67 -9.86 -3.71
CA ILE A 25 4.48 -9.30 -3.06
C ILE A 25 4.34 -7.82 -3.42
N SER A 26 5.38 -7.02 -3.18
CA SER A 26 5.36 -5.59 -3.46
C SER A 26 5.04 -5.30 -4.93
N ASN A 27 5.77 -5.92 -5.85
CA ASN A 27 5.60 -5.70 -7.29
C ASN A 27 4.24 -6.23 -7.79
N GLY A 28 3.79 -7.39 -7.27
CA GLY A 28 2.49 -7.97 -7.62
C GLY A 28 1.31 -7.09 -7.17
N MET A 29 1.41 -6.49 -5.98
CA MET A 29 0.41 -5.51 -5.52
C MET A 29 0.44 -4.22 -6.36
N MET A 30 1.61 -3.75 -6.77
CA MET A 30 1.74 -2.59 -7.66
C MET A 30 1.06 -2.81 -9.02
N MET A 31 1.01 -4.05 -9.54
CA MET A 31 0.27 -4.38 -10.77
C MET A 31 -1.24 -4.14 -10.65
N SER A 32 -1.81 -4.26 -9.45
CA SER A 32 -3.24 -4.02 -9.21
C SER A 32 -3.62 -2.54 -9.06
N LEU A 33 -2.64 -1.63 -8.90
CA LEU A 33 -2.91 -0.21 -8.62
C LEU A 33 -3.80 0.48 -9.67
N ALA A 34 -3.60 0.19 -10.95
CA ALA A 34 -4.42 0.79 -12.01
C ALA A 34 -5.91 0.45 -11.85
N LEU A 35 -6.20 -0.81 -11.51
CA LEU A 35 -7.59 -1.28 -11.27
C LEU A 35 -8.18 -0.64 -10.01
N ILE A 36 -7.37 -0.51 -8.95
CA ILE A 36 -7.77 0.14 -7.70
C ILE A 36 -8.16 1.59 -7.96
N VAL A 37 -7.31 2.33 -8.69
CA VAL A 37 -7.54 3.74 -9.00
C VAL A 37 -8.81 3.92 -9.84
N VAL A 38 -8.96 3.14 -10.91
CA VAL A 38 -10.16 3.21 -11.76
C VAL A 38 -11.42 2.87 -10.96
N GLY A 39 -11.39 1.79 -10.16
CA GLY A 39 -12.51 1.43 -9.29
C GLY A 39 -12.88 2.54 -8.31
N SER A 40 -11.89 3.17 -7.69
CA SER A 40 -12.08 4.28 -6.76
C SER A 40 -12.75 5.50 -7.40
N ILE A 41 -12.49 5.78 -8.68
CA ILE A 41 -13.19 6.86 -9.42
C ILE A 41 -14.70 6.61 -9.45
N PHE A 42 -15.12 5.38 -9.73
CA PHE A 42 -16.54 5.03 -9.75
C PHE A 42 -17.17 5.07 -8.35
N LEU A 43 -16.41 4.74 -7.30
CA LEU A 43 -16.84 4.91 -5.92
C LEU A 43 -17.06 6.39 -5.57
N ILE A 44 -16.19 7.29 -6.04
CA ILE A 44 -16.34 8.75 -5.90
C ILE A 44 -17.61 9.23 -6.61
N ILE A 45 -17.83 8.77 -7.84
CA ILE A 45 -19.03 9.14 -8.62
C ILE A 45 -20.31 8.67 -7.92
N ALA A 46 -20.30 7.48 -7.30
CA ALA A 46 -21.44 6.93 -6.57
C ALA A 46 -21.69 7.62 -5.21
N ASN A 47 -20.66 8.25 -4.61
CA ASN A 47 -20.75 8.87 -3.29
C ASN A 47 -20.39 10.36 -3.30
N PRO A 48 -21.18 11.24 -3.92
CA PRO A 48 -20.95 12.68 -3.89
C PRO A 48 -20.90 13.21 -2.44
N PRO A 49 -19.95 14.10 -2.09
CA PRO A 49 -19.71 14.57 -0.73
C PRO A 49 -20.74 15.64 -0.28
N ILE A 50 -22.01 15.27 -0.32
CA ILE A 50 -23.10 16.11 0.16
C ILE A 50 -24.15 15.24 0.86
N ASN A 51 -24.63 15.72 2.02
CA ASN A 51 -25.70 15.08 2.76
C ASN A 51 -27.04 15.76 2.44
N LEU A 52 -27.97 15.02 1.84
CA LEU A 52 -29.29 15.54 1.43
C LEU A 52 -30.20 15.84 2.65
N ASP A 53 -29.93 15.25 3.82
CA ASP A 53 -30.74 15.47 5.02
C ASP A 53 -30.48 16.82 5.69
N ILE A 54 -29.31 17.42 5.43
CA ILE A 54 -28.87 18.66 6.08
C ILE A 54 -28.89 19.84 5.13
N VAL A 55 -28.77 19.60 3.81
CA VAL A 55 -28.66 20.66 2.82
C VAL A 55 -30.03 21.28 2.52
N ASP A 56 -30.08 22.60 2.37
CA ASP A 56 -31.27 23.29 1.88
C ASP A 56 -31.50 22.97 0.39
N MET A 57 -32.52 22.19 0.11
CA MET A 57 -32.90 21.75 -1.24
C MET A 57 -33.31 22.90 -2.15
N ASN A 58 -33.75 24.04 -1.58
CA ASN A 58 -34.15 25.24 -2.30
C ASN A 58 -33.03 26.29 -2.41
N THR A 59 -31.79 25.91 -2.09
CA THR A 59 -30.65 26.82 -2.14
C THR A 59 -30.57 27.61 -3.44
N GLY A 60 -30.23 28.90 -3.36
CA GLY A 60 -29.96 29.74 -4.54
C GLY A 60 -28.56 29.49 -5.15
N ASN A 61 -27.70 28.74 -4.47
CA ASN A 61 -26.32 28.49 -4.89
C ASN A 61 -26.26 27.44 -6.02
N ILE A 62 -25.78 27.84 -7.18
CA ILE A 62 -25.68 26.98 -8.38
C ILE A 62 -24.80 25.76 -8.13
N PHE A 63 -23.70 25.90 -7.38
CA PHE A 63 -22.80 24.79 -7.06
C PHE A 63 -23.49 23.76 -6.16
N LEU A 64 -24.20 24.20 -5.12
CA LEU A 64 -24.97 23.30 -4.27
C LEU A 64 -26.09 22.60 -5.01
N LYS A 65 -26.80 23.29 -5.92
CA LYS A 65 -27.81 22.66 -6.80
C LYS A 65 -27.21 21.57 -7.66
N ALA A 66 -26.03 21.78 -8.25
CA ALA A 66 -25.35 20.76 -9.05
C ALA A 66 -24.95 19.55 -8.19
N MET A 67 -24.45 19.77 -6.97
CA MET A 67 -24.09 18.71 -6.03
C MET A 67 -25.31 17.91 -5.56
N ILE A 68 -26.43 18.57 -5.30
CA ILE A 68 -27.73 17.91 -4.95
C ILE A 68 -28.19 17.04 -6.12
N ALA A 69 -28.20 17.58 -7.33
CA ALA A 69 -28.60 16.84 -8.53
C ALA A 69 -27.69 15.62 -8.77
N TRP A 70 -26.37 15.78 -8.59
CA TRP A 70 -25.44 14.67 -8.68
C TRP A 70 -25.73 13.59 -7.62
N LYS A 71 -25.95 13.98 -6.36
CA LYS A 71 -26.26 13.01 -5.29
C LYS A 71 -27.57 12.26 -5.57
N GLN A 72 -28.64 12.95 -5.99
CA GLN A 72 -29.91 12.33 -6.34
C GLN A 72 -29.75 11.33 -7.49
N TRP A 73 -29.02 11.70 -8.55
CA TRP A 73 -28.72 10.83 -9.66
C TRP A 73 -27.87 9.63 -9.22
N ALA A 74 -26.86 9.84 -8.39
CA ALA A 74 -26.00 8.78 -7.88
C ALA A 74 -26.78 7.77 -7.03
N VAL A 75 -27.67 8.22 -6.14
CA VAL A 75 -28.54 7.33 -5.34
C VAL A 75 -29.43 6.50 -6.23
N THR A 76 -30.08 7.12 -7.23
CA THR A 76 -31.00 6.42 -8.15
C THR A 76 -30.27 5.35 -8.99
N ASN A 77 -29.01 5.61 -9.38
CA ASN A 77 -28.24 4.73 -10.26
C ASN A 77 -27.12 3.96 -9.55
N TYR A 78 -27.16 3.91 -8.21
CA TYR A 78 -26.07 3.42 -7.37
C TYR A 78 -25.54 2.05 -7.81
N ASN A 79 -26.42 1.06 -7.95
CA ASN A 79 -26.07 -0.30 -8.34
C ASN A 79 -25.38 -0.38 -9.71
N THR A 80 -25.74 0.50 -10.65
CA THR A 80 -25.13 0.54 -11.99
C THR A 80 -23.76 1.22 -11.95
N ILE A 81 -23.64 2.32 -11.20
CA ILE A 81 -22.40 3.09 -11.09
C ILE A 81 -21.33 2.30 -10.35
N THR A 82 -21.70 1.47 -9.38
CA THR A 82 -20.75 0.71 -8.56
C THR A 82 -20.28 -0.60 -9.20
N ILE A 83 -20.86 -1.05 -10.34
CA ILE A 83 -20.39 -2.25 -11.06
C ILE A 83 -18.87 -2.18 -11.37
N PRO A 84 -18.32 -1.09 -11.94
CA PRO A 84 -16.87 -1.03 -12.19
C PRO A 84 -16.04 -1.09 -10.90
N TYR A 85 -16.49 -0.48 -9.79
CA TYR A 85 -15.85 -0.62 -8.49
C TYR A 85 -15.83 -2.09 -8.03
N THR A 86 -16.98 -2.76 -8.08
CA THR A 86 -17.12 -4.16 -7.67
C THR A 86 -16.26 -5.08 -8.54
N MET A 87 -16.16 -4.83 -9.85
CA MET A 87 -15.37 -5.65 -10.78
C MET A 87 -13.87 -5.29 -10.84
N THR A 88 -13.44 -4.29 -10.11
CA THR A 88 -12.02 -3.90 -9.98
C THR A 88 -11.56 -4.04 -8.54
N MET A 89 -11.98 -3.14 -7.66
CA MET A 89 -11.62 -3.14 -6.24
C MET A 89 -12.18 -4.37 -5.51
N GLY A 90 -13.42 -4.77 -5.80
CA GLY A 90 -14.03 -5.98 -5.25
C GLY A 90 -13.38 -7.30 -5.70
N LEU A 91 -12.49 -7.26 -6.70
CA LEU A 91 -11.69 -8.40 -7.16
C LEU A 91 -10.18 -8.23 -6.92
N ILE A 92 -9.79 -7.30 -6.03
CA ILE A 92 -8.37 -6.98 -5.80
C ILE A 92 -7.56 -8.20 -5.32
N GLY A 93 -8.15 -9.08 -4.51
CA GLY A 93 -7.51 -10.32 -4.09
C GLY A 93 -7.20 -11.24 -5.28
N LEU A 94 -8.15 -11.41 -6.19
CA LEU A 94 -7.97 -12.23 -7.39
C LEU A 94 -6.84 -11.71 -8.28
N VAL A 95 -6.80 -10.39 -8.52
CA VAL A 95 -5.76 -9.76 -9.34
C VAL A 95 -4.40 -9.81 -8.63
N THR A 96 -4.37 -9.67 -7.31
CA THR A 96 -3.14 -9.78 -6.51
C THR A 96 -2.59 -11.21 -6.52
N ALA A 97 -3.43 -12.24 -6.46
CA ALA A 97 -2.98 -13.63 -6.58
C ALA A 97 -2.28 -13.88 -7.92
N PHE A 98 -2.80 -13.32 -9.01
CA PHE A 98 -2.13 -13.33 -10.32
C PHE A 98 -0.81 -12.56 -10.28
N GLY A 99 -0.83 -11.29 -9.82
CA GLY A 99 0.32 -10.38 -9.87
C GLY A 99 1.51 -10.87 -9.05
N VAL A 100 1.27 -11.36 -7.84
CA VAL A 100 2.34 -11.92 -6.98
C VAL A 100 2.96 -13.16 -7.60
N ALA A 101 2.13 -14.07 -8.13
CA ALA A 101 2.61 -15.26 -8.80
C ALA A 101 3.37 -14.93 -10.10
N TYR A 102 2.90 -13.95 -10.86
CA TYR A 102 3.59 -13.44 -12.05
C TYR A 102 5.00 -12.95 -11.70
N CYS A 103 5.12 -12.04 -10.74
CA CYS A 103 6.41 -11.45 -10.33
C CYS A 103 7.35 -12.49 -9.71
N LEU A 104 6.84 -13.44 -8.92
CA LEU A 104 7.67 -14.49 -8.35
C LEU A 104 8.18 -15.45 -9.43
N ALA A 105 7.32 -15.86 -10.36
CA ALA A 105 7.72 -16.71 -11.48
C ALA A 105 8.77 -16.02 -12.36
N GLU A 106 8.62 -14.72 -12.62
CA GLU A 106 9.60 -13.91 -13.35
C GLU A 106 10.96 -13.91 -12.62
N SER A 107 10.98 -13.75 -11.30
CA SER A 107 12.19 -13.78 -10.48
C SER A 107 12.91 -15.13 -10.50
N TYR A 108 12.17 -16.21 -10.80
CA TYR A 108 12.70 -17.58 -11.00
C TYR A 108 13.00 -17.90 -12.47
N GLN A 109 12.83 -16.95 -13.38
CA GLN A 109 12.96 -17.16 -14.83
C GLN A 109 12.02 -18.26 -15.38
N MET A 110 10.88 -18.44 -14.71
CA MET A 110 9.78 -19.29 -15.15
C MET A 110 8.88 -18.49 -16.12
N LYS A 111 7.78 -19.10 -16.61
CA LYS A 111 6.79 -18.44 -17.46
C LYS A 111 5.80 -17.64 -16.62
N PRO A 112 5.92 -16.29 -16.54
CA PRO A 112 5.18 -15.51 -15.55
C PRO A 112 3.66 -15.59 -15.75
N ALA A 113 3.18 -15.41 -16.99
CA ALA A 113 1.76 -15.39 -17.30
C ALA A 113 1.06 -16.72 -16.97
N ILE A 114 1.70 -17.86 -17.27
CA ILE A 114 1.13 -19.19 -16.99
C ILE A 114 1.01 -19.39 -15.47
N ASN A 115 2.06 -19.06 -14.71
CA ASN A 115 2.05 -19.18 -13.25
C ASN A 115 1.03 -18.23 -12.61
N GLY A 116 0.90 -17.01 -13.12
CA GLY A 116 -0.13 -16.08 -12.70
C GLY A 116 -1.55 -16.62 -12.89
N ILE A 117 -1.84 -17.19 -14.07
CA ILE A 117 -3.14 -17.82 -14.38
C ILE A 117 -3.39 -19.03 -13.46
N ILE A 118 -2.41 -19.90 -13.25
CA ILE A 118 -2.54 -21.05 -12.34
C ILE A 118 -2.90 -20.58 -10.93
N SER A 119 -2.17 -19.61 -10.40
CA SER A 119 -2.43 -19.05 -9.06
C SER A 119 -3.83 -18.43 -8.97
N MET A 120 -4.21 -17.62 -9.96
CA MET A 120 -5.54 -16.99 -10.02
C MET A 120 -6.67 -18.02 -10.03
N CYS A 121 -6.55 -19.08 -10.83
CA CYS A 121 -7.55 -20.16 -10.89
C CYS A 121 -7.68 -20.88 -9.55
N VAL A 122 -6.56 -21.23 -8.93
CA VAL A 122 -6.58 -21.94 -7.64
C VAL A 122 -7.09 -21.05 -6.52
N PHE A 123 -6.70 -19.78 -6.50
CA PHE A 123 -7.25 -18.81 -5.57
C PHE A 123 -8.77 -18.68 -5.72
N LEU A 124 -9.28 -18.59 -6.95
CA LEU A 124 -10.72 -18.54 -7.23
C LEU A 124 -11.44 -19.78 -6.70
N MET A 125 -10.88 -20.97 -6.90
CA MET A 125 -11.48 -22.24 -6.44
C MET A 125 -11.67 -22.30 -4.92
N ILE A 126 -10.75 -21.74 -4.14
CA ILE A 126 -10.82 -21.78 -2.65
C ILE A 126 -11.55 -20.58 -2.06
N SER A 127 -11.54 -19.42 -2.75
CA SER A 127 -12.03 -18.13 -2.22
C SER A 127 -13.43 -17.77 -2.69
N ALA A 128 -13.92 -18.39 -3.77
CA ALA A 128 -15.23 -18.13 -4.36
C ALA A 128 -16.06 -19.42 -4.51
N PRO A 129 -16.50 -20.04 -3.39
CA PRO A 129 -17.36 -21.20 -3.47
C PRO A 129 -18.64 -20.89 -4.24
N VAL A 130 -19.06 -21.84 -5.06
CA VAL A 130 -20.32 -21.74 -5.84
C VAL A 130 -21.44 -22.29 -4.98
N THR A 131 -22.44 -21.46 -4.69
CA THR A 131 -23.65 -21.84 -3.97
C THR A 131 -24.86 -21.40 -4.82
N ASP A 132 -25.74 -22.32 -5.14
CA ASP A 132 -26.93 -22.08 -5.98
C ASP A 132 -26.61 -21.42 -7.34
N GLY A 133 -25.47 -21.78 -7.93
CA GLY A 133 -25.01 -21.25 -9.22
C GLY A 133 -24.40 -19.85 -9.15
N GLN A 134 -24.26 -19.27 -7.97
CA GLN A 134 -23.64 -17.96 -7.76
C GLN A 134 -22.26 -18.11 -7.12
N LEU A 135 -21.31 -17.29 -7.56
CA LEU A 135 -19.96 -17.19 -6.98
C LEU A 135 -19.99 -16.26 -5.75
N SER A 136 -19.49 -16.73 -4.62
CA SER A 136 -19.26 -15.85 -3.47
C SER A 136 -18.12 -14.89 -3.78
N MET A 137 -18.32 -13.60 -3.51
CA MET A 137 -17.28 -12.58 -3.68
C MET A 137 -16.54 -12.24 -2.38
N THR A 138 -16.89 -12.85 -1.24
CA THR A 138 -16.41 -12.48 0.09
C THR A 138 -14.88 -12.38 0.18
N TYR A 139 -14.16 -13.38 -0.35
CA TYR A 139 -12.69 -13.40 -0.30
C TYR A 139 -12.02 -13.01 -1.62
N LEU A 140 -12.75 -12.44 -2.59
CA LEU A 140 -12.15 -11.96 -3.83
C LEU A 140 -11.62 -10.52 -3.73
N GLY A 141 -12.17 -9.73 -2.78
CA GLY A 141 -11.82 -8.35 -2.50
C GLY A 141 -10.75 -8.19 -1.43
N ALA A 142 -10.92 -7.14 -0.62
CA ALA A 142 -9.99 -6.75 0.45
C ALA A 142 -9.82 -7.83 1.52
N ASP A 143 -10.91 -8.50 1.93
CA ASP A 143 -10.88 -9.58 2.92
C ASP A 143 -10.02 -10.77 2.52
N GLY A 144 -9.91 -11.04 1.21
CA GLY A 144 -9.09 -12.13 0.67
C GLY A 144 -7.67 -11.73 0.31
N LEU A 145 -7.27 -10.48 0.52
CA LEU A 145 -5.98 -9.97 0.03
C LEU A 145 -4.80 -10.73 0.61
N PHE A 146 -4.77 -10.97 1.92
CA PHE A 146 -3.70 -11.75 2.56
C PHE A 146 -3.67 -13.22 2.10
N VAL A 147 -4.84 -13.82 1.89
CA VAL A 147 -4.96 -15.18 1.32
C VAL A 147 -4.37 -15.21 -0.09
N ALA A 148 -4.66 -14.19 -0.89
CA ALA A 148 -4.14 -14.04 -2.25
C ALA A 148 -2.60 -13.95 -2.29
N LEU A 149 -1.99 -13.20 -1.36
CA LEU A 149 -0.53 -13.12 -1.22
C LEU A 149 0.08 -14.50 -0.96
N ILE A 150 -0.48 -15.24 0.00
CA ILE A 150 0.01 -16.58 0.39
C ILE A 150 -0.18 -17.57 -0.77
N VAL A 151 -1.36 -17.61 -1.37
CA VAL A 151 -1.66 -18.50 -2.50
C VAL A 151 -0.77 -18.19 -3.70
N GLY A 152 -0.57 -16.88 -3.99
CA GLY A 152 0.32 -16.43 -5.06
C GLY A 152 1.74 -16.98 -4.92
N LEU A 153 2.30 -16.91 -3.71
CA LEU A 153 3.65 -17.43 -3.44
C LEU A 153 3.68 -18.97 -3.48
N ILE A 154 2.78 -19.64 -2.78
CA ILE A 154 2.76 -21.11 -2.66
C ILE A 154 2.53 -21.77 -4.02
N SER A 155 1.62 -21.21 -4.82
CA SER A 155 1.32 -21.73 -6.16
C SER A 155 2.57 -21.78 -7.06
N VAL A 156 3.38 -20.73 -7.04
CA VAL A 156 4.62 -20.70 -7.83
C VAL A 156 5.66 -21.67 -7.31
N GLU A 157 5.78 -21.81 -5.97
CA GLU A 157 6.71 -22.79 -5.38
C GLU A 157 6.31 -24.23 -5.75
N ILE A 158 5.02 -24.55 -5.76
CA ILE A 158 4.53 -25.84 -6.27
C ILE A 158 4.89 -26.01 -7.76
N CYS A 159 4.62 -25.00 -8.58
CA CYS A 159 4.97 -25.04 -10.01
C CYS A 159 6.48 -25.25 -10.22
N ARG A 160 7.33 -24.60 -9.43
CA ARG A 160 8.77 -24.74 -9.46
C ARG A 160 9.22 -26.15 -9.11
N LEU A 161 8.69 -26.69 -8.02
CA LEU A 161 9.06 -28.04 -7.56
C LEU A 161 8.63 -29.14 -8.54
N VAL A 162 7.46 -28.99 -9.14
CA VAL A 162 6.94 -29.94 -10.13
C VAL A 162 7.61 -29.77 -11.47
N GLY A 163 7.72 -28.51 -11.96
CA GLY A 163 8.28 -28.21 -13.27
C GLY A 163 9.79 -28.49 -13.42
N THR A 164 10.54 -28.52 -12.30
CA THR A 164 11.96 -28.92 -12.33
C THR A 164 12.16 -30.44 -12.39
N LYS A 165 11.15 -31.21 -11.96
CA LYS A 165 11.24 -32.68 -11.90
C LYS A 165 10.65 -33.38 -13.11
N VAL A 166 9.67 -32.76 -13.76
CA VAL A 166 8.95 -33.35 -14.90
C VAL A 166 8.83 -32.32 -16.02
N ILE A 167 9.71 -32.45 -17.00
CA ILE A 167 9.69 -31.64 -18.21
C ILE A 167 9.49 -32.59 -19.38
N PHE A 168 8.40 -32.39 -20.14
CA PHE A 168 8.23 -33.07 -21.42
C PHE A 168 9.05 -32.35 -22.50
N THR A 169 9.99 -33.06 -23.09
CA THR A 169 10.78 -32.59 -24.21
C THR A 169 10.12 -33.04 -25.51
N PHE A 170 9.92 -32.09 -26.41
CA PHE A 170 9.33 -32.34 -27.73
C PHE A 170 10.36 -32.07 -28.81
N PRO A 171 10.24 -32.73 -30.01
CA PRO A 171 11.07 -32.39 -31.17
C PRO A 171 10.91 -30.89 -31.54
N ASP A 172 11.94 -30.32 -32.17
CA ASP A 172 11.95 -28.91 -32.61
C ASP A 172 10.81 -28.55 -33.58
N SER A 173 10.23 -29.55 -34.24
CA SER A 173 9.06 -29.40 -35.13
C SER A 173 7.75 -29.07 -34.39
N VAL A 174 7.70 -29.27 -33.07
CA VAL A 174 6.50 -28.96 -32.26
C VAL A 174 6.50 -27.48 -31.86
N PRO A 175 5.42 -26.72 -32.16
CA PRO A 175 5.33 -25.33 -31.76
C PRO A 175 5.52 -25.14 -30.27
N THR A 176 6.25 -24.11 -29.87
CA THR A 176 6.54 -23.79 -28.46
C THR A 176 5.26 -23.57 -27.62
N ALA A 177 4.17 -23.14 -28.25
CA ALA A 177 2.87 -23.01 -27.61
C ALA A 177 2.33 -24.37 -27.12
N VAL A 178 2.49 -25.45 -27.94
CA VAL A 178 2.03 -26.79 -27.56
C VAL A 178 2.90 -27.36 -26.44
N THR A 179 4.23 -27.21 -26.55
CA THR A 179 5.18 -27.61 -25.50
C THR A 179 4.83 -26.89 -24.15
N ASN A 180 4.54 -25.61 -24.23
CA ASN A 180 4.16 -24.81 -23.05
C ASN A 180 2.85 -25.28 -22.44
N PHE A 181 1.86 -25.58 -23.28
CA PHE A 181 0.57 -26.11 -22.84
C PHE A 181 0.76 -27.43 -22.08
N VAL A 182 1.42 -28.41 -22.69
CA VAL A 182 1.61 -29.73 -22.04
C VAL A 182 2.40 -29.62 -20.75
N ASN A 183 3.48 -28.81 -20.72
CA ASN A 183 4.30 -28.61 -19.53
C ASN A 183 3.59 -27.80 -18.43
N SER A 184 2.47 -27.12 -18.73
CA SER A 184 1.66 -26.43 -17.72
C SER A 184 0.59 -27.32 -17.08
N LEU A 185 0.21 -28.44 -17.71
CA LEU A 185 -0.85 -29.32 -17.21
C LEU A 185 -0.51 -29.92 -15.82
N LEU A 186 0.70 -30.45 -15.68
CA LEU A 186 1.11 -31.10 -14.46
C LEU A 186 1.27 -30.12 -13.26
N PRO A 187 1.91 -28.94 -13.43
CA PRO A 187 1.89 -27.89 -12.39
C PRO A 187 0.49 -27.44 -12.01
N LEU A 188 -0.43 -27.25 -12.96
CA LEU A 188 -1.82 -26.90 -12.67
C LEU A 188 -2.52 -28.00 -11.88
N ALA A 189 -2.42 -29.28 -12.32
CA ALA A 189 -3.01 -30.40 -11.59
C ALA A 189 -2.45 -30.51 -10.17
N ALA A 190 -1.14 -30.35 -10.00
CA ALA A 190 -0.49 -30.37 -8.67
C ALA A 190 -1.00 -29.24 -7.77
N ASN A 191 -1.16 -28.04 -8.29
CA ASN A 191 -1.73 -26.90 -7.55
C ASN A 191 -3.17 -27.21 -7.09
N ILE A 192 -4.01 -27.72 -7.98
CA ILE A 192 -5.40 -28.09 -7.65
C ILE A 192 -5.41 -29.18 -6.57
N ILE A 193 -4.65 -30.25 -6.75
CA ILE A 193 -4.62 -31.37 -5.81
C ILE A 193 -4.12 -30.91 -4.42
N ILE A 194 -3.06 -30.09 -4.37
CA ILE A 194 -2.46 -29.65 -3.10
C ILE A 194 -3.30 -28.57 -2.44
N ILE A 195 -3.59 -27.46 -3.11
CA ILE A 195 -4.22 -26.30 -2.48
C ILE A 195 -5.73 -26.53 -2.31
N TYR A 196 -6.42 -26.96 -3.35
CA TYR A 196 -7.85 -27.24 -3.27
C TYR A 196 -8.11 -28.51 -2.47
N GLY A 197 -7.26 -29.55 -2.58
CA GLY A 197 -7.31 -30.73 -1.74
C GLY A 197 -7.16 -30.39 -0.25
N LEU A 198 -6.22 -29.50 0.11
CA LEU A 198 -6.06 -29.00 1.47
C LEU A 198 -7.31 -28.25 1.94
N ASN A 199 -7.93 -27.43 1.08
CA ASN A 199 -9.19 -26.76 1.39
C ASN A 199 -10.31 -27.76 1.73
N LEU A 200 -10.45 -28.85 0.95
CA LEU A 200 -11.45 -29.90 1.22
C LEU A 200 -11.18 -30.65 2.53
N ILE A 201 -9.90 -30.95 2.82
CA ILE A 201 -9.51 -31.59 4.09
C ILE A 201 -9.87 -30.69 5.27
N LEU A 202 -9.53 -29.39 5.20
CA LEU A 202 -9.85 -28.42 6.26
C LEU A 202 -11.37 -28.29 6.46
N MET A 203 -12.14 -28.21 5.38
CA MET A 203 -13.60 -28.16 5.47
C MET A 203 -14.16 -29.43 6.14
N GLY A 204 -13.60 -30.61 5.85
CA GLY A 204 -14.02 -31.87 6.46
C GLY A 204 -13.65 -32.03 7.93
N VAL A 205 -12.49 -31.50 8.35
CA VAL A 205 -11.96 -31.65 9.71
C VAL A 205 -12.38 -30.54 10.65
N SER A 206 -12.31 -29.28 10.20
CA SER A 206 -12.55 -28.09 11.04
C SER A 206 -13.83 -27.33 10.69
N GLY A 207 -14.51 -27.69 9.61
CA GLY A 207 -15.66 -26.94 9.09
C GLY A 207 -15.30 -25.59 8.47
N GLN A 208 -14.00 -25.25 8.39
CA GLN A 208 -13.52 -23.97 7.86
C GLN A 208 -12.91 -24.16 6.47
N SER A 209 -13.17 -23.22 5.57
CA SER A 209 -12.45 -23.15 4.29
C SER A 209 -10.99 -22.71 4.52
N LEU A 210 -10.11 -23.01 3.54
CA LEU A 210 -8.70 -22.59 3.61
C LEU A 210 -8.54 -21.06 3.77
N PRO A 211 -9.29 -20.18 3.10
CA PRO A 211 -9.28 -18.75 3.38
C PRO A 211 -9.64 -18.41 4.83
N GLN A 212 -10.73 -19.00 5.36
CA GLN A 212 -11.14 -18.80 6.77
C GLN A 212 -10.04 -19.24 7.74
N PHE A 213 -9.43 -20.38 7.49
CA PHE A 213 -8.34 -20.91 8.33
C PHE A 213 -7.10 -20.01 8.29
N ILE A 214 -6.67 -19.57 7.09
CA ILE A 214 -5.57 -18.61 6.95
C ILE A 214 -5.89 -17.31 7.70
N MET A 215 -7.08 -16.76 7.52
CA MET A 215 -7.48 -15.52 8.20
C MET A 215 -7.57 -15.72 9.73
N SER A 216 -8.02 -16.85 10.23
CA SER A 216 -8.06 -17.13 11.68
C SER A 216 -6.67 -17.12 12.33
N ILE A 217 -5.63 -17.55 11.60
CA ILE A 217 -4.23 -17.50 12.06
C ILE A 217 -3.65 -16.06 11.91
N LEU A 218 -4.00 -15.38 10.83
CA LEU A 218 -3.45 -14.05 10.54
C LEU A 218 -4.13 -12.94 11.33
N THR A 219 -5.41 -13.07 11.66
CA THR A 219 -6.18 -12.02 12.37
C THR A 219 -5.51 -11.53 13.66
N PRO A 220 -4.96 -12.38 14.55
CA PRO A 220 -4.24 -11.91 15.73
C PRO A 220 -2.97 -11.12 15.38
N ALA A 221 -2.24 -11.52 14.33
CA ALA A 221 -1.04 -10.82 13.87
C ALA A 221 -1.40 -9.49 13.19
N ILE A 222 -2.43 -9.47 12.35
CA ILE A 222 -2.96 -8.26 11.69
C ILE A 222 -3.47 -7.28 12.75
N SER A 223 -4.27 -7.75 13.72
CA SER A 223 -4.75 -6.93 14.84
C SER A 223 -3.60 -6.38 15.68
N GLY A 224 -2.50 -7.11 15.80
CA GLY A 224 -1.28 -6.62 16.45
C GLY A 224 -0.62 -5.48 15.68
N VAL A 225 -0.67 -5.48 14.34
CA VAL A 225 -0.16 -4.40 13.48
C VAL A 225 -1.19 -3.28 13.32
N ASP A 226 -2.48 -3.59 13.38
CA ASP A 226 -3.60 -2.64 13.38
C ASP A 226 -3.73 -1.89 14.74
N ASN A 227 -2.58 -1.64 15.33
CA ASN A 227 -2.40 -0.90 16.56
C ASN A 227 -1.44 0.26 16.33
N VAL A 228 -1.77 1.43 16.85
CA VAL A 228 -0.98 2.65 16.64
C VAL A 228 0.48 2.51 17.06
N TRP A 229 0.76 1.84 18.15
CA TRP A 229 2.12 1.65 18.68
C TRP A 229 2.96 0.71 17.82
N ALA A 230 2.36 -0.39 17.37
CA ALA A 230 3.01 -1.33 16.45
C ALA A 230 3.27 -0.66 15.09
N TYR A 231 2.29 0.10 14.59
CA TYR A 231 2.42 0.86 13.34
C TYR A 231 3.55 1.89 13.43
N MET A 232 3.63 2.66 14.52
CA MET A 232 4.77 3.56 14.79
C MET A 232 6.10 2.81 14.82
N GLY A 233 6.15 1.66 15.50
CA GLY A 233 7.34 0.82 15.59
C GLY A 233 7.84 0.34 14.23
N ILE A 234 6.93 -0.07 13.34
CA ILE A 234 7.25 -0.51 11.97
C ILE A 234 7.84 0.65 11.16
N PHE A 235 7.25 1.85 11.25
CA PHE A 235 7.79 3.02 10.55
C PHE A 235 9.11 3.50 11.14
N ALA A 236 9.27 3.49 12.46
CA ALA A 236 10.56 3.78 13.10
C ALA A 236 11.66 2.81 12.64
N PHE A 237 11.35 1.51 12.60
CA PHE A 237 12.26 0.48 12.09
C PHE A 237 12.65 0.72 10.62
N SER A 238 11.68 1.00 9.76
CA SER A 238 11.91 1.35 8.36
C SER A 238 12.88 2.51 8.21
N ASN A 239 12.66 3.59 8.99
CA ASN A 239 13.48 4.78 8.91
C ASN A 239 14.88 4.56 9.51
N ILE A 240 15.02 3.71 10.53
CA ILE A 240 16.34 3.26 11.02
C ILE A 240 17.10 2.54 9.89
N LEU A 241 16.46 1.67 9.12
CA LEU A 241 17.10 1.01 7.98
C LEU A 241 17.60 2.02 6.92
N TRP A 242 16.78 3.05 6.63
CA TRP A 242 17.18 4.13 5.73
C TRP A 242 18.44 4.89 6.19
N LEU A 243 18.65 5.05 7.50
CA LEU A 243 19.89 5.66 8.02
C LEU A 243 21.14 4.87 7.65
N PHE A 244 21.00 3.58 7.38
CA PHE A 244 22.10 2.71 6.94
C PHE A 244 22.12 2.49 5.41
N GLY A 245 21.40 3.31 4.65
CA GLY A 245 21.33 3.21 3.19
C GLY A 245 20.47 2.07 2.67
N ILE A 246 19.71 1.41 3.54
CA ILE A 246 18.80 0.33 3.18
C ILE A 246 17.40 0.90 2.95
N ASN A 247 16.77 0.59 1.82
CA ASN A 247 15.40 1.04 1.56
C ASN A 247 14.40 0.34 2.50
N GLY A 248 14.25 0.89 3.70
CA GLY A 248 13.34 0.36 4.70
C GLY A 248 11.88 0.42 4.26
N SER A 249 11.50 1.45 3.47
CA SER A 249 10.13 1.56 2.94
C SER A 249 9.74 0.37 2.10
N SER A 250 10.62 -0.13 1.23
CA SER A 250 10.37 -1.33 0.41
C SER A 250 10.18 -2.60 1.26
N ILE A 251 10.81 -2.66 2.44
CA ILE A 251 10.70 -3.82 3.34
C ILE A 251 9.35 -3.83 4.05
N ILE A 252 8.89 -2.67 4.56
CA ILE A 252 7.63 -2.60 5.29
C ILE A 252 6.40 -2.46 4.38
N PHE A 253 6.59 -2.00 3.13
CA PHE A 253 5.51 -1.73 2.18
C PHE A 253 4.52 -2.89 2.03
N PRO A 254 4.94 -4.16 1.84
CA PRO A 254 4.01 -5.28 1.72
C PRO A 254 3.05 -5.42 2.91
N ILE A 255 3.51 -5.08 4.11
CA ILE A 255 2.73 -5.18 5.35
C ILE A 255 1.79 -3.98 5.49
N VAL A 256 2.36 -2.78 5.54
CA VAL A 256 1.60 -1.56 5.85
C VAL A 256 0.65 -1.15 4.73
N PHE A 257 1.03 -1.40 3.47
CA PHE A 257 0.19 -1.10 2.32
C PHE A 257 -0.96 -2.08 2.18
N THR A 258 -0.72 -3.39 2.41
CA THR A 258 -1.78 -4.40 2.42
C THR A 258 -2.80 -4.10 3.52
N LEU A 259 -2.35 -3.83 4.75
CA LEU A 259 -3.22 -3.43 5.86
C LEU A 259 -4.02 -2.16 5.49
N GLY A 260 -3.34 -1.14 4.95
CA GLY A 260 -3.97 0.11 4.56
C GLY A 260 -5.07 -0.07 3.51
N ILE A 261 -4.83 -0.90 2.47
CA ILE A 261 -5.84 -1.21 1.45
C ILE A 261 -6.98 -2.02 2.04
N THR A 262 -6.68 -3.06 2.83
CA THR A 262 -7.71 -3.90 3.47
C THR A 262 -8.64 -3.03 4.31
N ASN A 263 -8.10 -2.22 5.22
CA ASN A 263 -8.88 -1.36 6.08
C ASN A 263 -9.64 -0.26 5.32
N SER A 264 -9.07 0.27 4.23
CA SER A 264 -9.79 1.20 3.35
C SER A 264 -10.94 0.50 2.62
N GLY A 265 -10.75 -0.75 2.19
CA GLY A 265 -11.79 -1.57 1.57
C GLY A 265 -12.94 -1.86 2.53
N LEU A 266 -12.63 -2.27 3.77
CA LEU A 266 -13.62 -2.50 4.82
C LEU A 266 -14.38 -1.21 5.16
N ASN A 267 -13.70 -0.08 5.26
CA ASN A 267 -14.35 1.21 5.43
C ASN A 267 -15.28 1.55 4.25
N ALA A 268 -14.89 1.24 3.02
CA ALA A 268 -15.73 1.44 1.85
C ALA A 268 -17.00 0.57 1.89
N GLU A 269 -16.89 -0.67 2.36
CA GLU A 269 -18.04 -1.56 2.56
C GLU A 269 -19.01 -1.02 3.63
N LEU A 270 -18.48 -0.53 4.76
CA LEU A 270 -19.28 0.13 5.80
C LEU A 270 -20.02 1.36 5.26
N ILE A 271 -19.32 2.24 4.55
CA ILE A 271 -19.92 3.43 3.91
C ILE A 271 -21.00 3.04 2.90
N ASN A 272 -20.77 2.00 2.09
CA ASN A 272 -21.75 1.48 1.16
C ASN A 272 -22.99 0.89 1.85
N ALA A 273 -22.81 0.35 3.06
CA ALA A 273 -23.93 -0.13 3.89
C ALA A 273 -24.62 1.01 4.68
N GLY A 274 -24.25 2.28 4.46
CA GLY A 274 -24.79 3.44 5.18
C GLY A 274 -24.28 3.57 6.60
N GLN A 275 -23.17 2.88 6.94
CA GLN A 275 -22.52 2.92 8.24
C GLN A 275 -21.32 3.87 8.22
N SER A 276 -20.80 4.23 9.39
CA SER A 276 -19.56 5.03 9.50
C SER A 276 -18.34 4.15 9.30
N ALA A 277 -17.25 4.72 8.76
CA ALA A 277 -15.96 4.07 8.73
C ALA A 277 -15.42 3.87 10.17
N GLU A 278 -14.79 2.71 10.43
CA GLU A 278 -14.30 2.33 11.77
C GLU A 278 -12.80 2.00 11.81
N HIS A 279 -12.21 1.64 10.67
CA HIS A 279 -10.82 1.19 10.59
C HIS A 279 -9.86 2.36 10.43
N ILE A 280 -9.13 2.69 11.52
CA ILE A 280 -8.22 3.86 11.57
C ILE A 280 -6.91 3.61 10.81
N MET A 281 -6.33 2.39 10.88
CA MET A 281 -5.07 2.07 10.17
C MET A 281 -5.31 1.82 8.67
N ASN A 282 -6.05 2.72 8.03
CA ASN A 282 -6.35 2.73 6.61
C ASN A 282 -5.22 3.37 5.78
N LEU A 283 -5.36 3.44 4.47
CA LEU A 283 -4.35 3.98 3.58
C LEU A 283 -4.04 5.46 3.85
N GLN A 284 -5.01 6.25 4.32
CA GLN A 284 -4.79 7.65 4.70
C GLN A 284 -3.80 7.77 5.87
N MET A 285 -3.82 6.84 6.83
CA MET A 285 -2.83 6.80 7.91
C MET A 285 -1.42 6.56 7.37
N TYR A 286 -1.27 5.68 6.38
CA TYR A 286 0.00 5.51 5.66
C TYR A 286 0.47 6.83 5.03
N ARG A 287 -0.44 7.60 4.41
CA ARG A 287 -0.12 8.90 3.80
C ARG A 287 0.37 9.93 4.83
N TYR A 288 -0.22 9.94 6.03
CA TYR A 288 0.26 10.80 7.13
C TYR A 288 1.68 10.44 7.56
N ALA A 289 2.02 9.16 7.55
CA ALA A 289 3.36 8.68 7.93
C ALA A 289 4.45 9.00 6.91
N VAL A 290 4.10 9.17 5.62
CA VAL A 290 5.06 9.34 4.51
C VAL A 290 4.91 10.66 3.75
N LEU A 291 4.51 11.73 4.43
CA LEU A 291 4.44 13.08 3.84
C LEU A 291 5.84 13.54 3.36
N GLY A 292 6.02 13.52 2.05
CA GLY A 292 7.32 13.77 1.45
C GLY A 292 8.26 12.56 1.46
N GLY A 293 7.71 11.34 1.61
CA GLY A 293 8.45 10.09 1.63
C GLY A 293 8.86 9.61 3.04
N GLY A 294 9.71 8.61 3.12
CA GLY A 294 10.21 8.09 4.39
C GLY A 294 10.79 9.19 5.28
N GLY A 295 10.57 9.09 6.59
CA GLY A 295 10.98 10.14 7.53
C GLY A 295 10.09 11.39 7.53
N ASN A 296 9.02 11.42 6.73
CA ASN A 296 8.12 12.59 6.63
C ASN A 296 8.86 13.89 6.27
N THR A 297 9.66 13.83 5.20
CA THR A 297 10.73 14.79 4.91
C THR A 297 10.28 16.06 4.19
N LEU A 298 8.98 16.22 3.86
CA LEU A 298 8.51 17.41 3.12
C LEU A 298 8.79 18.72 3.90
N GLY A 299 8.64 18.71 5.23
CA GLY A 299 9.01 19.84 6.08
C GLY A 299 10.50 20.19 6.00
N LEU A 300 11.38 19.18 6.01
CA LEU A 300 12.82 19.37 5.83
C LEU A 300 13.14 19.95 4.44
N VAL A 301 12.49 19.45 3.38
CA VAL A 301 12.64 19.97 2.00
C VAL A 301 12.33 21.46 1.95
N LEU A 302 11.22 21.87 2.57
CA LEU A 302 10.84 23.29 2.62
C LEU A 302 11.88 24.14 3.38
N LEU A 303 12.39 23.66 4.52
CA LEU A 303 13.48 24.34 5.24
C LEU A 303 14.73 24.48 4.38
N MET A 304 15.11 23.43 3.65
CA MET A 304 16.27 23.45 2.75
C MET A 304 16.12 24.47 1.62
N CYS A 305 14.91 24.71 1.12
CA CYS A 305 14.68 25.74 0.09
C CYS A 305 15.11 27.14 0.51
N PHE A 306 15.11 27.42 1.81
CA PHE A 306 15.52 28.68 2.40
C PHE A 306 16.93 28.65 3.04
N SER A 307 17.69 27.57 2.83
CA SER A 307 19.05 27.44 3.34
C SER A 307 19.96 28.54 2.80
N GLN A 308 20.91 28.95 3.64
CA GLN A 308 22.02 29.82 3.24
C GLN A 308 23.10 29.05 2.48
N VAL A 309 23.24 27.76 2.72
CA VAL A 309 24.17 26.87 2.02
C VAL A 309 23.63 26.57 0.62
N LYS A 310 24.34 26.99 -0.41
CA LYS A 310 23.91 26.90 -1.81
C LYS A 310 23.58 25.47 -2.24
N HIS A 311 24.38 24.51 -1.82
CA HIS A 311 24.19 23.10 -2.09
C HIS A 311 22.83 22.60 -1.52
N LEU A 312 22.58 22.82 -0.23
CA LEU A 312 21.33 22.42 0.44
C LEU A 312 20.11 23.10 -0.18
N LYS A 313 20.23 24.38 -0.50
CA LYS A 313 19.15 25.14 -1.19
C LYS A 313 18.80 24.56 -2.55
N THR A 314 19.80 24.14 -3.32
CA THR A 314 19.59 23.54 -4.63
C THR A 314 18.87 22.19 -4.50
N ILE A 315 19.31 21.34 -3.60
CA ILE A 315 18.65 20.04 -3.35
C ILE A 315 17.21 20.27 -2.86
N GLY A 316 17.00 21.17 -1.89
CA GLY A 316 15.67 21.50 -1.40
C GLY A 316 14.71 21.86 -2.55
N ARG A 317 15.11 22.79 -3.44
CA ARG A 317 14.30 23.20 -4.57
C ARG A 317 14.01 22.09 -5.58
N LEU A 318 14.99 21.24 -5.87
CA LEU A 318 14.80 20.08 -6.76
C LEU A 318 13.88 19.02 -6.15
N SER A 319 13.82 18.94 -4.82
CA SER A 319 13.05 17.94 -4.08
C SER A 319 11.62 18.34 -3.77
N VAL A 320 11.19 19.60 -4.02
CA VAL A 320 9.83 20.06 -3.69
C VAL A 320 8.78 19.27 -4.45
N ILE A 321 8.89 19.18 -5.77
CA ILE A 321 7.90 18.49 -6.61
C ILE A 321 7.86 16.97 -6.29
N PRO A 322 9.00 16.24 -6.29
CA PRO A 322 9.00 14.85 -5.83
C PRO A 322 8.44 14.70 -4.41
N GLY A 323 8.83 15.56 -3.48
CA GLY A 323 8.38 15.50 -2.08
C GLY A 323 6.88 15.70 -1.93
N ILE A 324 6.28 16.61 -2.69
CA ILE A 324 4.81 16.79 -2.73
C ILE A 324 4.11 15.47 -3.14
N CYS A 325 4.75 14.67 -3.99
CA CYS A 325 4.25 13.38 -4.45
C CYS A 325 4.71 12.18 -3.59
N GLY A 326 5.37 12.42 -2.45
CA GLY A 326 5.80 11.36 -1.53
C GLY A 326 7.13 10.68 -1.92
N ILE A 327 7.94 11.30 -2.76
CA ILE A 327 9.22 10.78 -3.24
C ILE A 327 10.36 11.60 -2.61
N ASN A 328 11.26 10.96 -1.86
CA ASN A 328 12.32 11.65 -1.11
C ASN A 328 13.75 11.18 -1.39
N GLU A 329 13.96 10.31 -2.36
CA GLU A 329 15.30 9.87 -2.77
C GLU A 329 16.24 11.04 -3.06
N PRO A 330 15.80 12.14 -3.72
CA PRO A 330 16.68 13.29 -3.92
C PRO A 330 17.16 13.94 -2.61
N VAL A 331 16.37 13.88 -1.55
CA VAL A 331 16.74 14.40 -0.22
C VAL A 331 17.64 13.43 0.53
N ILE A 332 17.29 12.14 0.51
CA ILE A 332 18.03 11.10 1.24
C ILE A 332 19.48 11.02 0.76
N PHE A 333 19.68 11.09 -0.56
CA PHE A 333 21.01 10.99 -1.17
C PHE A 333 21.67 12.34 -1.39
N GLY A 334 20.90 13.39 -1.66
CA GLY A 334 21.43 14.72 -1.95
C GLY A 334 21.83 15.52 -0.71
N ALA A 335 21.04 15.50 0.36
CA ALA A 335 21.41 15.99 1.68
C ALA A 335 21.66 14.77 2.56
N PRO A 336 22.89 14.20 2.60
CA PRO A 336 23.10 12.86 3.08
C PRO A 336 22.45 12.63 4.45
N ILE A 337 21.22 12.10 4.44
CA ILE A 337 20.51 11.66 5.65
C ILE A 337 21.10 10.33 6.10
N VAL A 338 21.55 9.53 5.13
CA VAL A 338 22.26 8.28 5.37
C VAL A 338 23.51 8.57 6.22
N LEU A 339 23.63 7.85 7.32
CA LEU A 339 24.71 7.97 8.31
C LEU A 339 24.84 9.37 8.94
N ASN A 340 23.82 10.21 8.86
CA ASN A 340 23.80 11.53 9.47
C ASN A 340 23.18 11.49 10.88
N PRO A 341 23.98 11.56 11.95
CA PRO A 341 23.47 11.43 13.31
C PRO A 341 22.58 12.63 13.73
N ILE A 342 22.75 13.80 13.09
CA ILE A 342 21.98 15.01 13.41
C ILE A 342 20.56 14.88 12.90
N LEU A 343 20.39 14.50 11.63
CA LEU A 343 19.08 14.36 11.00
C LEU A 343 18.38 13.02 11.32
N ALA A 344 19.11 12.04 11.89
CA ALA A 344 18.59 10.72 12.23
C ALA A 344 17.41 10.79 13.21
N ILE A 345 17.49 11.65 14.23
CA ILE A 345 16.45 11.75 15.26
C ILE A 345 15.11 12.19 14.65
N PRO A 346 15.00 13.36 14.00
CA PRO A 346 13.74 13.77 13.41
C PRO A 346 13.29 12.83 12.29
N PHE A 347 14.21 12.22 11.52
CA PHE A 347 13.89 11.29 10.46
C PHE A 347 13.19 10.02 10.96
N VAL A 348 13.60 9.49 12.12
CA VAL A 348 12.99 8.30 12.71
C VAL A 348 11.68 8.65 13.43
N PHE A 349 11.64 9.77 14.17
CA PHE A 349 10.52 10.05 15.06
C PHE A 349 9.38 10.87 14.41
N MET A 350 9.63 11.62 13.34
CA MET A 350 8.57 12.44 12.73
C MET A 350 7.40 11.62 12.18
N PRO A 351 7.60 10.47 11.49
CA PRO A 351 6.48 9.59 11.13
C PRO A 351 5.68 9.10 12.33
N CYS A 352 6.35 8.77 13.45
CA CYS A 352 5.65 8.34 14.66
C CYS A 352 4.75 9.47 15.22
N ILE A 353 5.24 10.71 15.20
CA ILE A 353 4.44 11.89 15.59
C ILE A 353 3.24 12.04 14.66
N SER A 354 3.44 11.94 13.35
CA SER A 354 2.35 12.06 12.37
C SER A 354 1.30 10.95 12.51
N ILE A 355 1.73 9.70 12.75
CA ILE A 355 0.84 8.56 13.00
C ILE A 355 0.03 8.81 14.29
N GLY A 356 0.68 9.24 15.37
CA GLY A 356 -0.01 9.51 16.64
C GLY A 356 -1.04 10.63 16.53
N LEU A 357 -0.67 11.73 15.89
CA LEU A 357 -1.59 12.84 15.64
C LEU A 357 -2.73 12.44 14.70
N GLY A 358 -2.44 11.67 13.66
CA GLY A 358 -3.42 11.14 12.72
C GLY A 358 -4.41 10.18 13.41
N TYR A 359 -3.89 9.29 14.27
CA TYR A 359 -4.72 8.41 15.08
C TYR A 359 -5.68 9.19 15.98
N LEU A 360 -5.16 10.17 16.72
CA LEU A 360 -5.98 11.03 17.57
C LEU A 360 -7.03 11.79 16.76
N ALA A 361 -6.62 12.39 15.63
CA ALA A 361 -7.52 13.18 14.80
C ALA A 361 -8.66 12.35 14.18
N GLN A 362 -8.39 11.12 13.74
CA GLN A 362 -9.41 10.20 13.24
C GLN A 362 -10.30 9.67 14.39
N SER A 363 -9.71 9.32 15.53
CA SER A 363 -10.47 8.79 16.69
C SER A 363 -11.50 9.77 17.25
N ILE A 364 -11.18 11.08 17.26
CA ILE A 364 -12.10 12.12 17.73
C ILE A 364 -12.98 12.71 16.63
N GLY A 365 -12.90 12.19 15.39
CA GLY A 365 -13.67 12.66 14.24
C GLY A 365 -13.28 14.05 13.71
N LEU A 366 -12.08 14.54 14.07
CA LEU A 366 -11.55 15.80 13.52
C LEU A 366 -11.31 15.70 12.02
N VAL A 367 -10.85 14.56 11.55
CA VAL A 367 -10.66 14.20 10.15
C VAL A 367 -11.36 12.88 9.83
N SER A 368 -11.76 12.70 8.58
CA SER A 368 -12.44 11.49 8.14
C SER A 368 -11.46 10.33 7.95
N MET A 369 -11.90 9.11 8.27
CA MET A 369 -11.16 7.88 7.96
C MET A 369 -11.19 7.61 6.47
N GLY A 370 -10.06 7.17 5.90
CA GLY A 370 -9.96 6.86 4.49
C GLY A 370 -10.75 5.60 4.12
N TYR A 371 -11.57 5.70 3.09
CA TYR A 371 -12.32 4.60 2.50
C TYR A 371 -12.13 4.49 0.98
N ILE A 372 -11.45 5.45 0.37
CA ILE A 372 -11.09 5.46 -1.04
C ILE A 372 -9.59 5.26 -1.15
N VAL A 373 -9.17 4.35 -2.03
CA VAL A 373 -7.76 4.15 -2.32
C VAL A 373 -7.34 5.19 -3.36
N ASP A 374 -6.52 6.13 -2.91
CA ASP A 374 -5.99 7.20 -3.74
C ASP A 374 -4.88 6.71 -4.68
N PRO A 375 -4.67 7.37 -5.83
CA PRO A 375 -3.56 7.06 -6.71
C PRO A 375 -2.21 7.30 -6.02
N SER A 376 -1.32 6.30 -6.05
CA SER A 376 0.03 6.44 -5.52
C SER A 376 0.82 7.50 -6.30
N PHE A 377 1.72 8.21 -5.60
CA PHE A 377 2.58 9.26 -6.16
C PHE A 377 1.83 10.48 -6.72
N THR A 378 0.59 10.70 -6.35
CA THR A 378 -0.10 11.96 -6.58
C THR A 378 0.27 12.99 -5.52
N PRO A 379 0.05 14.29 -5.76
CA PRO A 379 0.29 15.32 -4.75
C PRO A 379 -0.50 15.06 -3.46
N PHE A 380 0.12 15.31 -2.29
CA PHE A 380 -0.46 15.02 -0.98
C PHE A 380 -1.85 15.60 -0.77
N PHE A 381 -2.12 16.80 -1.32
CA PHE A 381 -3.45 17.43 -1.21
C PHE A 381 -4.52 16.67 -1.99
N ALA A 382 -4.16 16.06 -3.13
CA ALA A 382 -5.07 15.20 -3.86
C ALA A 382 -5.28 13.87 -3.10
N GLN A 383 -4.21 13.27 -2.56
CA GLN A 383 -4.32 12.07 -1.73
C GLN A 383 -5.22 12.31 -0.52
N GLY A 384 -4.99 13.42 0.23
CA GLY A 384 -5.78 13.76 1.41
C GLY A 384 -7.24 13.98 1.10
N PHE A 385 -7.56 14.69 0.01
CA PHE A 385 -8.95 14.90 -0.39
C PHE A 385 -9.62 13.62 -0.87
N LEU A 386 -8.98 12.92 -1.80
CA LEU A 386 -9.57 11.73 -2.44
C LEU A 386 -9.78 10.57 -1.48
N SER A 387 -8.97 10.44 -0.42
CA SER A 387 -9.08 9.33 0.54
C SER A 387 -10.45 9.19 1.19
N ALA A 388 -11.17 10.32 1.40
CA ALA A 388 -12.48 10.35 2.05
C ALA A 388 -13.38 11.47 1.51
N LEU A 389 -13.00 12.13 0.40
CA LEU A 389 -13.66 13.31 -0.19
C LEU A 389 -13.87 14.44 0.82
N ASP A 390 -12.89 14.64 1.72
CA ASP A 390 -12.95 15.59 2.82
C ASP A 390 -11.75 16.54 2.84
N LEU A 391 -12.02 17.84 2.75
CA LEU A 391 -11.00 18.89 2.83
C LEU A 391 -10.30 18.96 4.19
N ARG A 392 -10.94 18.50 5.28
CA ARG A 392 -10.32 18.44 6.61
C ARG A 392 -9.05 17.60 6.59
N ASN A 393 -9.03 16.51 5.81
CA ASN A 393 -7.84 15.66 5.64
C ASN A 393 -6.68 16.44 4.98
N VAL A 394 -6.97 17.30 3.99
CA VAL A 394 -5.95 18.14 3.34
C VAL A 394 -5.40 19.17 4.32
N ILE A 395 -6.28 19.86 5.04
CA ILE A 395 -5.89 20.87 6.05
C ILE A 395 -5.00 20.20 7.11
N PHE A 396 -5.37 19.00 7.57
CA PHE A 396 -4.60 18.26 8.55
C PHE A 396 -3.21 17.86 8.01
N MET A 397 -3.10 17.43 6.73
CA MET A 397 -1.80 17.17 6.11
C MET A 397 -0.93 18.44 6.03
N CYS A 398 -1.52 19.59 5.74
CA CYS A 398 -0.79 20.87 5.80
C CYS A 398 -0.29 21.17 7.22
N VAL A 399 -1.10 20.90 8.24
CA VAL A 399 -0.68 21.04 9.65
C VAL A 399 0.47 20.09 9.99
N LEU A 400 0.41 18.83 9.53
CA LEU A 400 1.51 17.88 9.71
C LEU A 400 2.81 18.33 9.04
N ILE A 401 2.73 18.99 7.87
CA ILE A 401 3.92 19.56 7.21
C ILE A 401 4.53 20.68 8.05
N VAL A 402 3.70 21.56 8.63
CA VAL A 402 4.18 22.62 9.53
C VAL A 402 4.83 22.00 10.79
N ILE A 403 4.20 20.99 11.37
CA ILE A 403 4.78 20.26 12.51
C ILE A 403 6.12 19.63 12.12
N SER A 404 6.19 19.01 10.93
CA SER A 404 7.44 18.47 10.38
C SER A 404 8.52 19.55 10.27
N MET A 405 8.19 20.73 9.76
CA MET A 405 9.14 21.87 9.73
C MET A 405 9.65 22.22 11.13
N VAL A 406 8.75 22.34 12.11
CA VAL A 406 9.11 22.68 13.49
C VAL A 406 10.01 21.62 14.12
N VAL A 407 9.69 20.34 13.94
CA VAL A 407 10.49 19.21 14.48
C VAL A 407 11.87 19.13 13.82
N TYR A 408 11.94 19.31 12.49
CA TYR A 408 13.23 19.28 11.78
C TYR A 408 14.08 20.53 11.99
N TYR A 409 13.47 21.69 12.29
CA TYR A 409 14.15 22.98 12.32
C TYR A 409 15.41 23.02 13.20
N PRO A 410 15.41 22.63 14.48
CA PRO A 410 16.59 22.69 15.32
C PRO A 410 17.72 21.79 14.79
N PHE A 411 17.40 20.60 14.33
CA PHE A 411 18.38 19.67 13.79
C PHE A 411 18.93 20.15 12.45
N PHE A 412 18.06 20.70 11.61
CA PHE A 412 18.45 21.27 10.32
C PHE A 412 19.41 22.47 10.50
N LYS A 413 19.18 23.35 11.48
CA LYS A 413 20.07 24.48 11.75
C LYS A 413 21.45 24.02 12.21
N VAL A 414 21.54 23.01 13.05
CA VAL A 414 22.84 22.43 13.46
C VAL A 414 23.55 21.81 12.26
N TYR A 415 22.80 21.09 11.42
CA TYR A 415 23.34 20.47 10.22
C TYR A 415 23.80 21.52 9.18
N GLU A 416 22.97 22.53 8.90
CA GLU A 416 23.30 23.65 8.01
C GLU A 416 24.60 24.34 8.43
N LYS A 417 24.75 24.64 9.73
CA LYS A 417 25.97 25.26 10.29
C LYS A 417 27.18 24.37 10.08
N SER A 418 27.05 23.06 10.31
CA SER A 418 28.16 22.12 10.14
C SER A 418 28.62 22.02 8.67
N ILE A 419 27.74 22.16 7.71
CA ILE A 419 28.06 22.20 6.27
C ILE A 419 28.68 23.55 5.90
N ALA A 420 28.13 24.68 6.36
CA ALA A 420 28.65 26.00 6.10
C ALA A 420 30.12 26.12 6.56
N GLN A 421 30.47 25.61 7.75
CA GLN A 421 31.82 25.56 8.25
C GLN A 421 32.75 24.71 7.36
N LYS A 422 32.29 23.57 6.84
CA LYS A 422 33.08 22.73 5.94
C LYS A 422 33.31 23.38 4.56
N GLU A 423 32.38 24.19 4.08
CA GLU A 423 32.45 24.90 2.79
C GLU A 423 33.17 26.27 2.94
N GLY A 424 33.61 26.66 4.14
CA GLY A 424 34.31 27.95 4.39
C GLY A 424 33.38 29.17 4.19
N ILE A 425 32.07 28.98 4.33
CA ILE A 425 31.10 30.06 4.24
C ILE A 425 31.05 30.76 5.60
N GLU A 426 31.55 32.02 5.67
CA GLU A 426 31.40 32.82 6.88
C GLU A 426 29.94 33.12 7.18
N GLU A 427 29.54 32.98 8.46
CA GLU A 427 28.23 33.37 8.94
C GLU A 427 28.05 34.90 8.73
N LYS A 428 27.08 35.30 7.92
CA LYS A 428 26.61 36.69 7.87
C LYS A 428 25.53 36.93 8.90
#